data_fbaf2fe47772149be6e7adc4264a9290
#
_entry.id   fbaf2fe47772149be6e7adc4264a9290
#
_cell.length_a   1.000
_cell.length_b   1.000
_cell.length_c   1.000
_cell.angle_alpha   90.00
_cell.angle_beta   90.00
_cell.angle_gamma   90.00
#
_symmetry.space_group_name_H-M   'P 1'
#
loop_
_entity.id
_entity.type
_entity.pdbx_description
1 polymer ?
#
loop_
_entity_poly.entity_id
_entity_poly.type
_entity_poly.pdbx_seq_one_letter_code
_entity_poly.pdbx_strand_id
1 'polypeptide(L)'
;MRKDFGAKPYTYPQPVLMIATYGEDGKPDVMNAAWGGISDDKEISICVSENHKTTENILKKGAFTVSMADVEHMTACDYVGIVSGNKEPDKFEKAGFTAEKSDKVDAPIIKELPICVECKLKSYDKETCRLIGEIVNVSVDES
;
A
#
# COMPACT_ATOMS: atom_id res chain seq x y z
N MET A 1 -3.16 12.02 -35.87
CA MET A 1 -4.60 11.97 -35.63
C MET A 1 -4.88 11.57 -34.19
N ARG A 2 -5.79 12.26 -33.48
CA ARG A 2 -6.21 11.88 -32.12
C ARG A 2 -7.55 11.17 -32.18
N LYS A 3 -7.76 10.28 -31.19
CA LYS A 3 -9.04 9.58 -31.01
C LYS A 3 -9.56 9.91 -29.59
N ASP A 4 -10.84 10.25 -29.50
CA ASP A 4 -11.49 10.57 -28.24
C ASP A 4 -11.98 9.30 -27.55
N PHE A 5 -11.72 9.19 -26.24
CA PHE A 5 -12.16 8.07 -25.40
C PHE A 5 -13.23 8.47 -24.37
N GLY A 6 -13.64 9.75 -24.37
CA GLY A 6 -14.53 10.29 -23.35
C GLY A 6 -13.82 10.48 -22.00
N ALA A 7 -14.59 10.64 -20.93
CA ALA A 7 -14.04 10.80 -19.60
C ALA A 7 -13.55 9.43 -19.07
N LYS A 8 -12.24 9.27 -18.97
CA LYS A 8 -11.59 8.04 -18.51
C LYS A 8 -10.44 8.40 -17.57
N PRO A 9 -10.16 7.56 -16.55
CA PRO A 9 -9.07 7.79 -15.61
C PRO A 9 -7.71 7.33 -16.19
N TYR A 10 -7.37 7.82 -17.38
CA TYR A 10 -6.17 7.42 -18.12
C TYR A 10 -5.02 8.39 -17.85
N THR A 11 -4.20 8.08 -16.87
CA THR A 11 -2.98 8.82 -16.57
C THR A 11 -1.85 7.81 -16.39
N TYR A 12 -0.92 7.77 -17.33
CA TYR A 12 0.19 6.80 -17.33
C TYR A 12 1.51 7.47 -17.64
N PRO A 13 2.63 6.96 -17.11
CA PRO A 13 2.75 5.79 -16.23
C PRO A 13 2.31 6.08 -14.80
N GLN A 14 1.84 5.05 -14.08
CA GLN A 14 1.53 5.12 -12.66
C GLN A 14 2.25 4.00 -11.93
N PRO A 15 2.84 4.26 -10.76
CA PRO A 15 3.40 3.19 -9.94
C PRO A 15 2.26 2.31 -9.40
N VAL A 16 2.54 1.03 -9.23
CA VAL A 16 1.68 0.15 -8.46
C VAL A 16 2.17 0.19 -7.02
N LEU A 17 1.37 0.76 -6.15
CA LEU A 17 1.71 0.94 -4.73
C LEU A 17 1.39 -0.35 -3.97
N MET A 18 2.35 -0.79 -3.15
CA MET A 18 2.18 -1.94 -2.27
C MET A 18 1.99 -1.41 -0.85
N ILE A 19 0.76 -1.52 -0.34
CA ILE A 19 0.38 -0.98 0.96
C ILE A 19 0.39 -2.10 1.98
N ALA A 20 1.31 -2.05 2.94
CA ALA A 20 1.49 -3.08 3.95
C ALA A 20 1.09 -2.60 5.34
N THR A 21 0.45 -3.48 6.09
CA THR A 21 -0.08 -3.20 7.42
C THR A 21 0.05 -4.40 8.34
N TYR A 22 -0.03 -4.19 9.65
CA TYR A 22 -0.26 -5.26 10.61
C TYR A 22 -1.74 -5.31 11.01
N GLY A 23 -2.29 -6.50 11.12
CA GLY A 23 -3.56 -6.73 11.79
C GLY A 23 -3.44 -6.63 13.31
N GLU A 24 -4.55 -6.64 14.04
CA GLU A 24 -4.56 -6.63 15.50
C GLU A 24 -3.86 -7.86 16.09
N ASP A 25 -3.87 -8.98 15.37
CA ASP A 25 -3.18 -10.23 15.72
C ASP A 25 -1.67 -10.19 15.41
N GLY A 26 -1.16 -9.08 14.87
CA GLY A 26 0.24 -8.93 14.48
C GLY A 26 0.60 -9.55 13.15
N LYS A 27 -0.35 -10.09 12.40
CA LYS A 27 -0.08 -10.65 11.07
C LYS A 27 0.12 -9.55 10.04
N PRO A 28 1.16 -9.67 9.19
CA PRO A 28 1.32 -8.75 8.07
C PRO A 28 0.29 -9.01 6.99
N ASP A 29 -0.18 -7.94 6.36
CA ASP A 29 -1.06 -7.95 5.21
C ASP A 29 -0.57 -6.91 4.21
N VAL A 30 -0.80 -7.15 2.93
CA VAL A 30 -0.43 -6.23 1.85
C VAL A 30 -1.46 -6.28 0.74
N MET A 31 -1.75 -5.13 0.16
CA MET A 31 -2.54 -5.02 -1.06
C MET A 31 -1.82 -4.13 -2.06
N ASN A 32 -2.19 -4.22 -3.32
CA ASN A 32 -1.75 -3.25 -4.30
C ASN A 32 -2.81 -2.16 -4.54
N ALA A 33 -2.36 -0.98 -4.91
CA ALA A 33 -3.22 0.14 -5.29
C ALA A 33 -2.50 1.00 -6.33
N ALA A 34 -3.26 1.51 -7.31
CA ALA A 34 -2.72 2.38 -8.35
C ALA A 34 -3.21 3.82 -8.22
N TRP A 35 -4.29 4.05 -7.48
CA TRP A 35 -4.89 5.37 -7.33
C TRP A 35 -4.35 6.07 -6.09
N GLY A 36 -3.14 6.61 -6.22
CA GLY A 36 -2.48 7.30 -5.14
C GLY A 36 -1.20 7.99 -5.58
N GLY A 37 -0.67 8.81 -4.71
CA GLY A 37 0.57 9.54 -4.93
C GLY A 37 0.82 10.57 -3.86
N ILE A 38 1.91 11.30 -4.03
CA ILE A 38 2.31 12.39 -3.14
C ILE A 38 1.28 13.51 -3.24
N SER A 39 0.78 13.99 -2.12
CA SER A 39 -0.19 15.08 -2.04
C SER A 39 0.35 16.33 -1.34
N ASP A 40 1.48 16.22 -0.64
CA ASP A 40 2.22 17.34 -0.04
C ASP A 40 3.66 16.87 0.23
N ASP A 41 4.54 17.76 0.68
CA ASP A 41 5.96 17.47 0.94
C ASP A 41 6.18 16.22 1.83
N LYS A 42 5.30 16.00 2.79
CA LYS A 42 5.35 14.87 3.72
C LYS A 42 4.01 14.14 3.79
N GLU A 43 3.31 14.04 2.67
CA GLU A 43 1.97 13.49 2.66
C GLU A 43 1.73 12.64 1.42
N ILE A 44 1.06 11.52 1.61
CA ILE A 44 0.61 10.63 0.54
C ILE A 44 -0.91 10.49 0.62
N SER A 45 -1.57 10.47 -0.53
CA SER A 45 -3.01 10.25 -0.66
C SER A 45 -3.26 9.00 -1.48
N ILE A 46 -4.10 8.11 -0.96
CA ILE A 46 -4.42 6.83 -1.61
C ILE A 46 -5.92 6.63 -1.59
N CYS A 47 -6.48 6.20 -2.71
CA CYS A 47 -7.90 5.83 -2.79
C CYS A 47 -8.05 4.34 -2.48
N VAL A 48 -8.61 4.02 -1.30
CA VAL A 48 -8.84 2.64 -0.85
C VAL A 48 -10.23 2.51 -0.22
N SER A 49 -10.94 1.46 -0.59
CA SER A 49 -12.27 1.17 -0.06
C SER A 49 -12.20 0.68 1.40
N GLU A 50 -13.22 1.00 2.19
CA GLU A 50 -13.33 0.54 3.58
C GLU A 50 -13.44 -0.99 3.72
N ASN A 51 -13.80 -1.70 2.64
CA ASN A 51 -13.98 -3.15 2.65
C ASN A 51 -12.68 -3.95 2.62
N HIS A 52 -11.56 -3.30 2.37
CA HIS A 52 -10.26 -3.98 2.34
C HIS A 52 -9.75 -4.25 3.75
N LYS A 53 -9.14 -5.42 3.96
CA LYS A 53 -8.45 -5.75 5.21
C LYS A 53 -7.38 -4.71 5.55
N THR A 54 -6.67 -4.24 4.53
CA THR A 54 -5.65 -3.18 4.66
C THR A 54 -6.24 -1.91 5.25
N THR A 55 -7.38 -1.45 4.74
CA THR A 55 -8.05 -0.23 5.26
C THR A 55 -8.47 -0.43 6.72
N GLU A 56 -9.07 -1.58 7.04
CA GLU A 56 -9.42 -1.93 8.43
C GLU A 56 -8.19 -1.85 9.34
N ASN A 57 -7.08 -2.44 8.93
CA ASN A 57 -5.84 -2.45 9.69
C ASN A 57 -5.30 -1.03 9.91
N ILE A 58 -5.31 -0.19 8.87
CA ILE A 58 -4.84 1.20 8.96
C ILE A 58 -5.69 1.99 9.96
N LEU A 59 -7.00 1.83 9.91
CA LEU A 59 -7.91 2.54 10.82
C LEU A 59 -7.70 2.12 12.28
N LYS A 60 -7.36 0.86 12.52
CA LYS A 60 -7.10 0.33 13.87
C LYS A 60 -5.70 0.64 14.38
N LYS A 61 -4.68 0.50 13.53
CA LYS A 61 -3.27 0.68 13.91
C LYS A 61 -2.76 2.11 13.73
N GLY A 62 -3.39 2.88 12.86
CA GLY A 62 -2.95 4.23 12.56
C GLY A 62 -1.64 4.32 11.79
N ALA A 63 -1.23 3.24 11.13
CA ALA A 63 0.07 3.16 10.46
C ALA A 63 0.04 2.22 9.25
N PHE A 64 0.88 2.52 8.28
CA PHE A 64 1.05 1.69 7.08
C PHE A 64 2.38 2.03 6.40
N THR A 65 2.84 1.13 5.54
CA THR A 65 3.97 1.40 4.66
C THR A 65 3.53 1.32 3.21
N VAL A 66 4.25 2.04 2.36
CA VAL A 66 4.03 2.03 0.92
C VAL A 66 5.35 1.74 0.23
N SER A 67 5.37 0.65 -0.53
CA SER A 67 6.45 0.33 -1.45
C SER A 67 5.93 0.37 -2.88
N MET A 68 6.79 0.27 -3.87
CA MET A 68 6.39 0.19 -5.27
C MET A 68 6.70 -1.19 -5.81
N ALA A 69 5.77 -1.75 -6.59
CA ALA A 69 5.98 -3.02 -7.26
C ALA A 69 7.12 -2.91 -8.27
N ASP A 70 7.92 -3.95 -8.38
CA ASP A 70 8.98 -4.05 -9.38
C ASP A 70 8.72 -5.23 -10.33
N VAL A 71 9.53 -5.33 -11.39
CA VAL A 71 9.38 -6.37 -12.41
C VAL A 71 9.72 -7.75 -11.83
N GLU A 72 10.72 -7.82 -10.97
CA GLU A 72 11.17 -9.08 -10.37
C GLU A 72 10.08 -9.74 -9.51
N HIS A 73 9.29 -8.93 -8.82
CA HIS A 73 8.24 -9.40 -7.90
C HIS A 73 6.83 -9.19 -8.45
N MET A 74 6.68 -9.01 -9.76
CA MET A 74 5.41 -8.69 -10.40
C MET A 74 4.30 -9.69 -10.07
N THR A 75 4.59 -10.99 -10.11
CA THR A 75 3.60 -12.04 -9.80
C THR A 75 3.13 -11.96 -8.36
N ALA A 76 4.04 -11.78 -7.41
CA ALA A 76 3.72 -11.64 -5.99
C ALA A 76 2.87 -10.39 -5.74
N CYS A 77 3.25 -9.26 -6.35
CA CYS A 77 2.53 -8.00 -6.21
C CYS A 77 1.12 -8.06 -6.81
N ASP A 78 0.94 -8.79 -7.91
CA ASP A 78 -0.38 -9.02 -8.50
C ASP A 78 -1.25 -9.93 -7.63
N TYR A 79 -0.68 -11.03 -7.14
CA TYR A 79 -1.39 -11.99 -6.29
C TYR A 79 -2.03 -11.31 -5.07
N VAL A 80 -1.30 -10.47 -4.34
CA VAL A 80 -1.82 -9.85 -3.13
C VAL A 80 -2.91 -8.80 -3.41
N GLY A 81 -3.04 -8.35 -4.66
CA GLY A 81 -4.11 -7.46 -5.08
C GLY A 81 -5.38 -8.20 -5.52
N ILE A 82 -5.24 -9.44 -5.98
CA ILE A 82 -6.37 -10.29 -6.41
C ILE A 82 -7.08 -10.90 -5.20
N VAL A 83 -6.32 -11.26 -4.16
CA VAL A 83 -6.80 -11.99 -2.99
C VAL A 83 -7.07 -11.03 -1.84
N SER A 84 -8.24 -11.16 -1.22
CA SER A 84 -8.59 -10.38 -0.03
C SER A 84 -7.95 -10.95 1.24
N GLY A 85 -7.34 -10.11 2.06
CA GLY A 85 -6.83 -10.48 3.38
C GLY A 85 -7.93 -10.95 4.36
N ASN A 86 -9.19 -10.59 4.09
CA ASN A 86 -10.33 -11.09 4.85
C ASN A 86 -10.64 -12.57 4.59
N LYS A 87 -10.31 -13.05 3.39
CA LYS A 87 -10.52 -14.44 2.98
C LYS A 87 -9.26 -15.29 3.06
N GLU A 88 -8.10 -14.67 2.84
CA GLU A 88 -6.79 -15.32 2.85
C GLU A 88 -5.85 -14.52 3.76
N PRO A 89 -5.90 -14.76 5.08
CA PRO A 89 -5.11 -13.98 6.03
C PRO A 89 -3.60 -14.20 5.91
N ASP A 90 -3.18 -15.27 5.24
CA ASP A 90 -1.76 -15.61 5.05
C ASP A 90 -1.22 -15.18 3.68
N LYS A 91 -1.95 -14.33 2.94
CA LYS A 91 -1.55 -13.94 1.57
C LYS A 91 -0.17 -13.29 1.49
N PHE A 92 0.25 -12.56 2.52
CA PHE A 92 1.57 -11.94 2.58
C PHE A 92 2.69 -12.98 2.47
N GLU A 93 2.62 -14.01 3.31
CA GLU A 93 3.59 -15.10 3.30
C GLU A 93 3.47 -15.98 2.05
N LYS A 94 2.24 -16.26 1.61
CA LYS A 94 1.98 -17.06 0.41
C LYS A 94 2.50 -16.40 -0.86
N ALA A 95 2.57 -15.08 -0.88
CA ALA A 95 3.18 -14.32 -1.97
C ALA A 95 4.71 -14.46 -2.01
N GLY A 96 5.31 -14.93 -0.92
CA GLY A 96 6.75 -15.04 -0.77
C GLY A 96 7.41 -13.81 -0.16
N PHE A 97 6.62 -12.88 0.38
CA PHE A 97 7.15 -11.70 1.04
C PHE A 97 7.59 -11.98 2.47
N THR A 98 8.60 -11.25 2.91
CA THR A 98 9.13 -11.28 4.27
C THR A 98 8.88 -9.92 4.92
N ALA A 99 8.22 -9.93 6.07
CA ALA A 99 7.95 -8.73 6.83
C ALA A 99 9.12 -8.40 7.75
N GLU A 100 9.51 -7.14 7.75
CA GLU A 100 10.43 -6.56 8.72
C GLU A 100 9.69 -5.43 9.43
N LYS A 101 9.67 -5.45 10.76
CA LYS A 101 8.96 -4.41 11.51
C LYS A 101 9.67 -3.07 11.35
N SER A 102 8.93 -2.03 10.99
CA SER A 102 9.45 -0.67 10.96
C SER A 102 9.80 -0.19 12.39
N ASP A 103 10.92 0.52 12.51
CA ASP A 103 11.31 1.21 13.75
C ASP A 103 10.56 2.54 13.92
N LYS A 104 9.88 3.01 12.89
CA LYS A 104 9.26 4.34 12.85
C LYS A 104 7.76 4.30 13.04
N VAL A 105 7.11 3.24 12.54
CA VAL A 105 5.65 3.10 12.56
C VAL A 105 5.26 1.64 12.85
N ASP A 106 4.06 1.42 13.36
CA ASP A 106 3.56 0.07 13.63
C ASP A 106 3.01 -0.59 12.34
N ALA A 107 3.93 -0.84 11.41
CA ALA A 107 3.63 -1.45 10.12
C ALA A 107 4.84 -2.23 9.60
N PRO A 108 4.63 -3.23 8.71
CA PRO A 108 5.72 -4.01 8.15
C PRO A 108 6.38 -3.33 6.96
N ILE A 109 7.69 -3.51 6.83
CA ILE A 109 8.45 -3.25 5.61
C ILE A 109 8.49 -4.56 4.82
N ILE A 110 8.24 -4.50 3.52
CA ILE A 110 8.39 -5.66 2.63
C ILE A 110 9.87 -5.73 2.23
N LYS A 111 10.59 -6.71 2.76
CA LYS A 111 12.05 -6.81 2.57
C LYS A 111 12.48 -6.92 1.11
N GLU A 112 11.67 -7.56 0.30
CA GLU A 112 11.96 -7.81 -1.11
C GLU A 112 11.85 -6.57 -2.00
N LEU A 113 11.18 -5.51 -1.53
CA LEU A 113 11.00 -4.28 -2.31
C LEU A 113 11.96 -3.19 -1.82
N PRO A 114 12.69 -2.52 -2.75
CA PRO A 114 13.86 -1.71 -2.35
C PRO A 114 13.55 -0.38 -1.69
N ILE A 115 12.34 0.16 -1.85
CA ILE A 115 11.95 1.45 -1.27
C ILE A 115 10.72 1.26 -0.41
N CYS A 116 10.74 1.84 0.78
CA CYS A 116 9.60 1.80 1.70
C CYS A 116 9.33 3.20 2.24
N VAL A 117 8.12 3.69 2.02
CA VAL A 117 7.60 4.94 2.58
C VAL A 117 6.82 4.59 3.83
N GLU A 118 7.26 5.08 4.99
CA GLU A 118 6.68 4.74 6.30
C GLU A 118 5.76 5.84 6.74
N CYS A 119 4.48 5.50 6.97
CA CYS A 119 3.40 6.47 7.14
C CYS A 119 2.59 6.25 8.40
N LYS A 120 2.10 7.38 8.96
CA LYS A 120 1.05 7.41 9.96
C LYS A 120 -0.25 7.89 9.32
N LEU A 121 -1.37 7.30 9.74
CA LEU A 121 -2.68 7.75 9.28
C LEU A 121 -2.94 9.18 9.74
N LYS A 122 -3.31 10.05 8.81
CA LYS A 122 -3.71 11.43 9.07
C LYS A 122 -5.23 11.57 9.02
N SER A 123 -5.88 11.02 7.99
CA SER A 123 -7.34 11.04 7.84
C SER A 123 -7.82 9.98 6.86
N TYR A 124 -9.08 9.58 7.00
CA TYR A 124 -9.77 8.73 6.05
C TYR A 124 -11.19 9.20 5.85
N ASP A 125 -11.58 9.44 4.60
CA ASP A 125 -12.94 9.78 4.21
C ASP A 125 -13.56 8.59 3.49
N LYS A 126 -14.47 7.89 4.16
CA LYS A 126 -15.11 6.70 3.59
C LYS A 126 -16.06 6.99 2.44
N GLU A 127 -16.59 8.20 2.32
CA GLU A 127 -17.45 8.60 1.21
C GLU A 127 -16.66 8.72 -0.09
N THR A 128 -15.45 9.29 -0.03
CA THR A 128 -14.56 9.45 -1.18
C THR A 128 -13.52 8.34 -1.28
N CYS A 129 -13.44 7.44 -0.31
CA CYS A 129 -12.39 6.41 -0.16
C CYS A 129 -10.98 6.99 -0.08
N ARG A 130 -10.84 8.26 0.27
CA ARG A 130 -9.54 8.94 0.31
C ARG A 130 -8.88 8.80 1.67
N LEU A 131 -7.72 8.15 1.66
CA LEU A 131 -6.86 7.97 2.82
C LEU A 131 -5.66 8.89 2.68
N ILE A 132 -5.39 9.66 3.71
CA ILE A 132 -4.23 10.56 3.78
C ILE A 132 -3.29 10.06 4.85
N GLY A 133 -2.02 9.88 4.48
CA GLY A 133 -0.95 9.47 5.39
C GLY A 133 0.13 10.54 5.49
N GLU A 134 0.64 10.73 6.71
CA GLU A 134 1.84 11.52 6.95
C GLU A 134 3.06 10.63 6.73
N ILE A 135 3.97 11.05 5.85
CA ILE A 135 5.23 10.37 5.63
C ILE A 135 6.18 10.76 6.76
N VAL A 136 6.56 9.78 7.58
CA VAL A 136 7.47 10.01 8.71
C VAL A 136 8.90 9.58 8.39
N ASN A 137 9.08 8.68 7.42
CA ASN A 137 10.39 8.23 6.97
C ASN A 137 10.30 7.56 5.60
N VAL A 138 11.41 7.54 4.90
CA VAL A 138 11.61 6.71 3.70
C VAL A 138 12.90 5.93 3.91
N SER A 139 12.82 4.61 3.77
CA SER A 139 14.01 3.76 3.81
C SER A 139 14.24 3.14 2.43
N VAL A 140 15.51 2.93 2.11
CA VAL A 140 15.96 2.40 0.82
C VAL A 140 17.00 1.31 1.06
N ASP A 141 16.86 0.20 0.38
CA ASP A 141 17.87 -0.85 0.37
C ASP A 141 19.02 -0.43 -0.55
N GLU A 142 20.22 -0.33 0.01
CA GLU A 142 21.43 0.10 -0.74
C GLU A 142 22.14 -1.06 -1.43
N SER A 143 21.67 -2.29 -1.26
CA SER A 143 22.33 -3.48 -1.83
C SER A 143 22.19 -3.64 -3.36
#